data_683e4f1a16e480c7879d2f4afe3f6cc2
#
_entry.id   683e4f1a16e480c7879d2f4afe3f6cc2
#
_cell.length_a   1.000
_cell.length_b   1.000
_cell.length_c   1.000
_cell.angle_alpha   90.00
_cell.angle_beta   90.00
_cell.angle_gamma   90.00
#
_symmetry.space_group_name_H-M   'P 1'
#
loop_
_entity.id
_entity.type
_entity.pdbx_description
1 polymer ?
#
loop_
_entity_poly.entity_id
_entity_poly.type
_entity_poly.pdbx_seq_one_letter_code
_entity_poly.pdbx_strand_id
1 'polypeptide(L)'
;RDLVRSRGLGDVYKRQEQAIRAVAASGADAVICQDLAVATLIGKIAPQLPRHGSTQMSVHTLQGALELKELGFARVVLARELSLPEVEHITKHCGIETECFIHGALCMSVSGQCYMSAFLGGRSGNRGSCAGPCRLPFEANALPEGKPGRLHHLSLKDNSVIDKLEKLQALGVASAKIEGRLRTPEYVAAAVSACLAGREGRAYDRDLLKNAFSRSGFTSGYLDGKIDGTMFGVRSEADAELTKKTLPALRELYRRERSRVPVQFRLEIEAVSYTHLTLPTI
;
A
#
# COMPACT_ATOMS: atom_id res chain seq x y z
N ARG A 1 -0.90 -7.26 -37.21
CA ARG A 1 -1.07 -5.86 -36.68
C ARG A 1 -2.54 -5.66 -36.44
N ASP A 2 -2.99 -5.96 -35.22
CA ASP A 2 -4.34 -5.63 -34.82
C ASP A 2 -4.46 -4.11 -34.76
N LEU A 3 -5.14 -3.55 -35.72
CA LEU A 3 -5.65 -2.21 -35.64
C LEU A 3 -6.48 -2.13 -34.34
N VAL A 4 -6.01 -1.34 -33.38
CA VAL A 4 -6.78 -0.99 -32.18
C VAL A 4 -8.01 -0.25 -32.68
N ARG A 5 -9.07 -1.00 -32.99
CA ARG A 5 -10.37 -0.42 -33.26
C ARG A 5 -10.74 0.35 -31.99
N SER A 6 -11.04 1.62 -32.13
CA SER A 6 -11.64 2.41 -31.06
C SER A 6 -12.84 1.64 -30.53
N ARG A 7 -12.66 0.98 -29.40
CA ARG A 7 -13.75 0.32 -28.71
C ARG A 7 -14.56 1.43 -28.08
N GLY A 8 -15.79 1.60 -28.50
CA GLY A 8 -16.66 2.64 -27.99
C GLY A 8 -16.79 2.58 -26.46
N LEU A 9 -17.16 3.68 -25.81
CA LEU A 9 -17.37 3.76 -24.37
C LEU A 9 -18.24 2.61 -23.82
N GLY A 10 -19.18 2.09 -24.61
CA GLY A 10 -20.01 0.95 -24.23
C GLY A 10 -19.23 -0.33 -23.90
N ASP A 11 -18.11 -0.60 -24.56
CA ASP A 11 -17.27 -1.77 -24.25
C ASP A 11 -16.50 -1.59 -22.94
N VAL A 12 -16.12 -0.36 -22.60
CA VAL A 12 -15.46 -0.05 -21.34
C VAL A 12 -16.42 -0.30 -20.18
N TYR A 13 -17.64 0.20 -20.27
CA TYR A 13 -18.66 -0.01 -19.22
C TYR A 13 -19.03 -1.49 -19.05
N LYS A 14 -19.18 -2.25 -20.13
CA LYS A 14 -19.44 -3.69 -20.05
C LYS A 14 -18.33 -4.46 -19.34
N ARG A 15 -17.07 -4.10 -19.60
CA ARG A 15 -15.92 -4.72 -18.91
C ARG A 15 -15.87 -4.35 -17.45
N GLN A 16 -16.15 -3.10 -17.11
CA GLN A 16 -16.24 -2.66 -15.72
C GLN A 16 -17.35 -3.41 -14.98
N GLU A 17 -18.53 -3.54 -15.58
CA GLU A 17 -19.62 -4.32 -15.01
C GLU A 17 -19.23 -5.78 -14.77
N GLN A 18 -18.63 -6.44 -15.74
CA GLN A 18 -18.14 -7.81 -15.59
C GLN A 18 -17.12 -7.96 -14.47
N ALA A 19 -16.17 -7.01 -14.38
CA ALA A 19 -15.17 -7.00 -13.32
C ALA A 19 -15.82 -6.82 -11.94
N ILE A 20 -16.78 -5.91 -11.80
CA ILE A 20 -17.51 -5.68 -10.53
C ILE A 20 -18.30 -6.94 -10.12
N ARG A 21 -19.00 -7.57 -11.06
CA ARG A 21 -19.72 -8.83 -10.77
C ARG A 21 -18.77 -9.94 -10.35
N ALA A 22 -17.63 -10.07 -11.00
CA ALA A 22 -16.62 -11.05 -10.64
C ALA A 22 -16.04 -10.80 -9.22
N VAL A 23 -15.74 -9.54 -8.87
CA VAL A 23 -15.29 -9.17 -7.52
C VAL A 23 -16.37 -9.46 -6.48
N ALA A 24 -17.63 -9.08 -6.75
CA ALA A 24 -18.74 -9.37 -5.85
C ALA A 24 -18.95 -10.88 -5.64
N ALA A 25 -18.78 -11.68 -6.69
CA ALA A 25 -18.93 -13.14 -6.63
C ALA A 25 -17.71 -13.85 -5.98
N SER A 26 -16.55 -13.18 -5.88
CA SER A 26 -15.33 -13.77 -5.29
C SER A 26 -15.35 -13.88 -3.77
N GLY A 27 -16.35 -13.32 -3.10
CA GLY A 27 -16.43 -13.26 -1.64
C GLY A 27 -15.51 -12.21 -1.02
N ALA A 28 -15.12 -11.17 -1.80
CA ALA A 28 -14.37 -10.04 -1.25
C ALA A 28 -15.22 -9.27 -0.23
N ASP A 29 -14.62 -8.91 0.91
CA ASP A 29 -15.30 -8.18 1.99
C ASP A 29 -15.57 -6.73 1.62
N ALA A 30 -14.75 -6.14 0.77
CA ALA A 30 -14.86 -4.76 0.30
C ALA A 30 -14.06 -4.53 -0.97
N VAL A 31 -14.26 -3.37 -1.60
CA VAL A 31 -13.48 -2.94 -2.76
C VAL A 31 -12.94 -1.53 -2.57
N ILE A 32 -11.64 -1.36 -2.82
CA ILE A 32 -11.00 -0.04 -2.82
C ILE A 32 -11.13 0.54 -4.23
N CYS A 33 -11.71 1.73 -4.36
CA CYS A 33 -11.82 2.44 -5.63
C CYS A 33 -11.43 3.91 -5.49
N GLN A 34 -10.96 4.48 -6.61
CA GLN A 34 -10.56 5.89 -6.68
C GLN A 34 -11.46 6.70 -7.61
N ASP A 35 -12.14 6.04 -8.55
CA ASP A 35 -12.94 6.68 -9.57
C ASP A 35 -14.42 6.70 -9.16
N LEU A 36 -15.04 7.89 -9.21
CA LEU A 36 -16.41 8.09 -8.77
C LEU A 36 -17.43 7.40 -9.68
N ALA A 37 -17.15 7.29 -10.98
CA ALA A 37 -18.02 6.57 -11.90
C ALA A 37 -18.01 5.07 -11.61
N VAL A 38 -16.82 4.51 -11.31
CA VAL A 38 -16.68 3.12 -10.86
C VAL A 38 -17.40 2.91 -9.53
N ALA A 39 -17.22 3.81 -8.56
CA ALA A 39 -17.91 3.73 -7.27
C ALA A 39 -19.46 3.74 -7.43
N THR A 40 -19.97 4.60 -8.31
CA THR A 40 -21.40 4.66 -8.65
C THR A 40 -21.86 3.36 -9.29
N LEU A 41 -21.07 2.81 -10.21
CA LEU A 41 -21.39 1.56 -10.88
C LEU A 41 -21.41 0.37 -9.90
N ILE A 42 -20.45 0.31 -8.96
CA ILE A 42 -20.46 -0.68 -7.87
C ILE A 42 -21.74 -0.58 -7.06
N GLY A 43 -22.14 0.64 -6.67
CA GLY A 43 -23.38 0.85 -5.92
C GLY A 43 -24.66 0.38 -6.65
N LYS A 44 -24.65 0.39 -7.98
CA LYS A 44 -25.77 -0.11 -8.80
C LYS A 44 -25.75 -1.62 -9.00
N ILE A 45 -24.58 -2.22 -9.21
CA ILE A 45 -24.42 -3.64 -9.58
C ILE A 45 -24.31 -4.55 -8.36
N ALA A 46 -23.60 -4.09 -7.32
CA ALA A 46 -23.29 -4.84 -6.12
C ALA A 46 -23.45 -3.93 -4.88
N PRO A 47 -24.65 -3.46 -4.55
CA PRO A 47 -24.88 -2.52 -3.45
C PRO A 47 -24.47 -3.07 -2.08
N GLN A 48 -24.41 -4.38 -1.93
CA GLN A 48 -23.97 -5.07 -0.71
C GLN A 48 -22.44 -5.04 -0.53
N LEU A 49 -21.65 -4.73 -1.59
CA LEU A 49 -20.19 -4.72 -1.51
C LEU A 49 -19.72 -3.35 -0.98
N PRO A 50 -19.14 -3.29 0.23
CA PRO A 50 -18.65 -2.04 0.79
C PRO A 50 -17.58 -1.38 -0.09
N ARG A 51 -17.70 -0.06 -0.27
CA ARG A 51 -16.75 0.74 -1.05
C ARG A 51 -15.81 1.46 -0.11
N HIS A 52 -14.50 1.30 -0.32
CA HIS A 52 -13.47 2.02 0.40
C HIS A 52 -12.83 3.04 -0.54
N GLY A 53 -12.80 4.30 -0.11
CA GLY A 53 -12.15 5.37 -0.86
C GLY A 53 -10.63 5.21 -0.83
N SER A 54 -10.02 5.14 -2.01
CA SER A 54 -8.56 5.03 -2.14
C SER A 54 -7.85 6.29 -1.64
N THR A 55 -6.61 6.16 -1.14
CA THR A 55 -5.72 7.31 -0.92
C THR A 55 -5.51 8.17 -2.17
N GLN A 56 -5.73 7.58 -3.35
CA GLN A 56 -5.64 8.29 -4.64
C GLN A 56 -6.82 9.24 -4.89
N MET A 57 -7.82 9.26 -4.02
CA MET A 57 -8.87 10.29 -3.99
C MET A 57 -8.41 11.56 -3.27
N SER A 58 -7.20 11.57 -2.71
CA SER A 58 -6.56 12.72 -2.04
C SER A 58 -7.40 13.33 -0.91
N VAL A 59 -8.07 12.50 -0.12
CA VAL A 59 -8.90 12.98 0.99
C VAL A 59 -8.01 13.44 2.14
N HIS A 60 -7.95 14.75 2.31
CA HIS A 60 -7.13 15.42 3.33
C HIS A 60 -7.93 16.47 4.13
N THR A 61 -9.24 16.52 3.96
CA THR A 61 -10.15 17.40 4.71
C THR A 61 -11.35 16.63 5.23
N LEU A 62 -11.95 17.15 6.30
CA LEU A 62 -13.23 16.62 6.80
C LEU A 62 -14.32 16.67 5.72
N GLN A 63 -14.40 17.78 4.98
CA GLN A 63 -15.40 17.92 3.92
C GLN A 63 -15.24 16.82 2.84
N GLY A 64 -14.02 16.53 2.40
CA GLY A 64 -13.78 15.45 1.44
C GLY A 64 -14.22 14.08 1.96
N ALA A 65 -14.05 13.80 3.26
CA ALA A 65 -14.52 12.57 3.87
C ALA A 65 -16.05 12.51 3.98
N LEU A 66 -16.70 13.63 4.27
CA LEU A 66 -18.17 13.76 4.31
C LEU A 66 -18.79 13.55 2.91
N GLU A 67 -18.21 14.12 1.87
CA GLU A 67 -18.63 13.88 0.49
C GLU A 67 -18.57 12.38 0.12
N LEU A 68 -17.50 11.68 0.52
CA LEU A 68 -17.41 10.24 0.30
C LEU A 68 -18.49 9.48 1.07
N LYS A 69 -18.81 9.90 2.29
CA LYS A 69 -19.93 9.33 3.05
C LYS A 69 -21.24 9.46 2.31
N GLU A 70 -21.56 10.66 1.81
CA GLU A 70 -22.78 10.91 1.03
C GLU A 70 -22.84 10.08 -0.27
N LEU A 71 -21.67 9.85 -0.89
CA LEU A 71 -21.54 8.96 -2.03
C LEU A 71 -21.62 7.47 -1.66
N GLY A 72 -21.81 7.15 -0.38
CA GLY A 72 -22.01 5.78 0.12
C GLY A 72 -20.73 4.97 0.29
N PHE A 73 -19.59 5.60 0.52
CA PHE A 73 -18.38 4.89 0.95
C PHE A 73 -18.49 4.51 2.43
N ALA A 74 -18.00 3.32 2.76
CA ALA A 74 -17.97 2.82 4.14
C ALA A 74 -16.67 3.18 4.87
N ARG A 75 -15.58 3.36 4.12
CA ARG A 75 -14.24 3.68 4.64
C ARG A 75 -13.52 4.61 3.68
N VAL A 76 -12.62 5.43 4.23
CA VAL A 76 -11.70 6.26 3.44
C VAL A 76 -10.25 6.02 3.89
N VAL A 77 -9.35 5.83 2.93
CA VAL A 77 -7.90 5.85 3.16
C VAL A 77 -7.45 7.30 3.11
N LEU A 78 -7.08 7.85 4.26
CA LEU A 78 -6.67 9.24 4.38
C LEU A 78 -5.37 9.52 3.63
N ALA A 79 -5.20 10.75 3.16
CA ALA A 79 -3.95 11.22 2.59
C ALA A 79 -2.81 11.08 3.62
N ARG A 80 -1.60 10.76 3.13
CA ARG A 80 -0.42 10.50 3.99
C ARG A 80 0.16 11.75 4.61
N GLU A 81 -0.18 12.90 4.05
CA GLU A 81 0.36 14.22 4.39
C GLU A 81 -0.28 14.81 5.65
N LEU A 82 -1.28 14.16 6.20
CA LEU A 82 -2.00 14.63 7.39
C LEU A 82 -1.19 14.46 8.67
N SER A 83 -1.25 15.50 9.49
CA SER A 83 -0.78 15.47 10.88
C SER A 83 -1.75 14.72 11.79
N LEU A 84 -1.29 14.33 12.98
CA LEU A 84 -2.11 13.61 13.94
C LEU A 84 -3.39 14.37 14.36
N PRO A 85 -3.35 15.71 14.61
CA PRO A 85 -4.55 16.48 14.87
C PRO A 85 -5.56 16.50 13.74
N GLU A 86 -5.09 16.55 12.47
CA GLU A 86 -5.96 16.51 11.30
C GLU A 86 -6.60 15.13 11.13
N VAL A 87 -5.83 14.05 11.31
CA VAL A 87 -6.36 12.68 11.34
C VAL A 87 -7.42 12.53 12.41
N GLU A 88 -7.16 13.04 13.62
CA GLU A 88 -8.12 13.04 14.73
C GLU A 88 -9.42 13.77 14.37
N HIS A 89 -9.29 14.99 13.83
CA HIS A 89 -10.43 15.80 13.45
C HIS A 89 -11.31 15.11 12.41
N ILE A 90 -10.71 14.55 11.36
CA ILE A 90 -11.46 13.85 10.32
C ILE A 90 -12.09 12.58 10.89
N THR A 91 -11.33 11.76 11.61
CA THR A 91 -11.81 10.47 12.14
C THR A 91 -13.00 10.64 13.08
N LYS A 92 -12.96 11.66 13.95
CA LYS A 92 -14.04 11.90 14.90
C LYS A 92 -15.32 12.47 14.29
N HIS A 93 -15.24 13.12 13.14
CA HIS A 93 -16.37 13.88 12.61
C HIS A 93 -16.90 13.40 11.26
N CYS A 94 -16.14 12.56 10.50
CA CYS A 94 -16.59 12.12 9.17
C CYS A 94 -17.74 11.09 9.21
N GLY A 95 -17.85 10.31 10.28
CA GLY A 95 -18.91 9.31 10.44
C GLY A 95 -18.84 8.11 9.50
N ILE A 96 -17.66 7.84 8.90
CA ILE A 96 -17.28 6.61 8.22
C ILE A 96 -15.94 6.14 8.75
N GLU A 97 -15.56 4.89 8.49
CA GLU A 97 -14.28 4.37 8.92
C GLU A 97 -13.11 5.09 8.24
N THR A 98 -12.05 5.36 8.99
CA THR A 98 -10.80 5.90 8.46
C THR A 98 -9.69 4.87 8.48
N GLU A 99 -8.84 4.91 7.46
CA GLU A 99 -7.66 4.06 7.32
C GLU A 99 -6.43 4.93 7.11
N CYS A 100 -5.35 4.67 7.87
CA CYS A 100 -4.10 5.41 7.80
C CYS A 100 -2.93 4.52 7.40
N PHE A 101 -2.03 5.03 6.57
CA PHE A 101 -0.75 4.37 6.32
C PHE A 101 0.17 4.50 7.53
N ILE A 102 0.62 3.36 8.04
CA ILE A 102 1.45 3.30 9.26
C ILE A 102 2.90 2.90 8.98
N HIS A 103 3.15 2.22 7.87
CA HIS A 103 4.51 1.79 7.50
C HIS A 103 4.64 1.63 5.98
N GLY A 104 5.82 1.98 5.45
CA GLY A 104 6.23 1.75 4.07
C GLY A 104 6.59 3.01 3.29
N ALA A 105 6.66 2.91 1.97
CA ALA A 105 7.17 3.97 1.12
C ALA A 105 6.30 5.23 1.15
N LEU A 106 6.93 6.40 1.36
CA LEU A 106 6.29 7.69 1.14
C LEU A 106 6.39 8.11 -0.33
N CYS A 107 5.33 8.70 -0.83
CA CYS A 107 5.30 9.38 -2.11
C CYS A 107 5.74 10.83 -1.93
N MET A 108 6.53 11.37 -2.85
CA MET A 108 6.92 12.80 -2.83
C MET A 108 5.76 13.71 -3.22
N SER A 109 4.85 13.22 -4.03
CA SER A 109 3.67 13.97 -4.46
C SER A 109 2.53 13.85 -3.45
N VAL A 110 1.66 14.83 -3.44
CA VAL A 110 0.36 14.73 -2.75
C VAL A 110 -0.34 13.44 -3.19
N SER A 111 -0.99 12.77 -2.25
CA SER A 111 -1.61 11.47 -2.45
C SER A 111 -2.51 11.45 -3.70
N GLY A 112 -2.21 10.54 -4.63
CA GLY A 112 -2.96 10.35 -5.87
C GLY A 112 -2.67 11.32 -7.02
N GLN A 113 -1.88 12.38 -6.82
CA GLN A 113 -1.70 13.47 -7.81
C GLN A 113 -0.37 13.38 -8.59
N CYS A 114 0.34 12.27 -8.55
CA CYS A 114 1.60 12.11 -9.28
C CYS A 114 1.38 11.55 -10.69
N TYR A 115 1.67 12.36 -11.69
CA TYR A 115 1.67 11.97 -13.11
C TYR A 115 3.08 11.84 -13.71
N MET A 116 4.14 11.97 -12.90
CA MET A 116 5.53 11.98 -13.37
C MET A 116 5.89 10.73 -14.20
N SER A 117 5.49 9.54 -13.74
CA SER A 117 5.74 8.30 -14.48
C SER A 117 4.99 8.23 -15.80
N ALA A 118 3.79 8.80 -15.88
CA ALA A 118 3.02 8.85 -17.12
C ALA A 118 3.66 9.80 -18.13
N PHE A 119 4.09 10.97 -17.67
CA PHE A 119 4.74 11.97 -18.49
C PHE A 119 6.09 11.48 -19.04
N LEU A 120 6.92 10.87 -18.19
CA LEU A 120 8.28 10.44 -18.59
C LEU A 120 8.33 9.12 -19.36
N GLY A 121 7.35 8.26 -19.25
CA GLY A 121 7.42 6.91 -19.83
C GLY A 121 6.09 6.19 -20.03
N GLY A 122 4.97 6.91 -20.08
CA GLY A 122 3.65 6.34 -20.36
C GLY A 122 3.12 5.39 -19.25
N ARG A 123 3.77 5.33 -18.07
CA ARG A 123 3.40 4.46 -16.95
C ARG A 123 2.58 5.24 -15.93
N SER A 124 1.48 4.66 -15.48
CA SER A 124 0.62 5.32 -14.48
C SER A 124 0.86 4.80 -13.06
N GLY A 125 1.24 5.68 -12.15
CA GLY A 125 1.31 5.39 -10.71
C GLY A 125 -0.05 5.00 -10.15
N ASN A 126 -1.11 5.65 -10.59
CA ASN A 126 -2.49 5.39 -10.17
C ASN A 126 -3.01 4.01 -10.64
N ARG A 127 -2.43 3.48 -11.72
CA ARG A 127 -2.67 2.11 -12.19
C ARG A 127 -1.66 1.10 -11.67
N GLY A 128 -0.94 1.46 -10.64
CA GLY A 128 0.00 0.56 -10.03
C GLY A 128 1.34 0.42 -10.75
N SER A 129 1.65 1.21 -11.77
CA SER A 129 2.84 1.07 -12.62
C SER A 129 3.85 2.21 -12.44
N CYS A 130 3.93 2.80 -11.23
CA CYS A 130 4.90 3.84 -10.92
C CYS A 130 6.33 3.36 -11.19
N ALA A 131 7.10 4.11 -11.98
CA ALA A 131 8.51 3.85 -12.25
C ALA A 131 9.45 4.35 -11.13
N GLY A 132 8.92 5.11 -10.16
CA GLY A 132 9.70 5.69 -9.08
C GLY A 132 10.66 6.80 -9.52
N PRO A 133 10.33 7.71 -10.45
CA PRO A 133 11.26 8.71 -10.94
C PRO A 133 11.75 9.65 -9.84
N CYS A 134 10.94 9.92 -8.81
CA CYS A 134 11.35 10.70 -7.63
C CYS A 134 12.50 10.06 -6.84
N ARG A 135 12.88 8.82 -7.15
CA ARG A 135 14.01 8.11 -6.51
C ARG A 135 15.31 8.20 -7.31
N LEU A 136 15.26 8.82 -8.47
CA LEU A 136 16.43 9.05 -9.31
C LEU A 136 17.16 10.36 -8.91
N PRO A 137 18.45 10.49 -9.23
CA PRO A 137 19.15 11.74 -9.05
C PRO A 137 18.75 12.75 -10.13
N PHE A 138 18.47 13.98 -9.70
CA PHE A 138 18.18 15.13 -10.56
C PHE A 138 19.26 16.19 -10.41
N GLU A 139 19.54 16.90 -11.49
CA GLU A 139 20.36 18.11 -11.44
C GLU A 139 19.54 19.27 -10.90
N ALA A 140 20.08 19.96 -9.91
CA ALA A 140 19.50 21.18 -9.38
C ALA A 140 20.59 22.26 -9.27
N ASN A 141 20.39 23.38 -9.94
CA ASN A 141 21.38 24.47 -10.00
C ASN A 141 21.29 25.37 -8.77
N ALA A 142 20.10 25.58 -8.24
CA ALA A 142 19.87 26.35 -7.03
C ALA A 142 18.70 25.77 -6.24
N LEU A 143 18.85 25.71 -4.93
CA LEU A 143 17.80 25.32 -3.97
C LEU A 143 17.79 26.36 -2.85
N PRO A 144 16.61 26.77 -2.36
CA PRO A 144 16.52 27.69 -1.21
C PRO A 144 17.20 27.11 0.03
N GLU A 145 17.01 25.80 0.23
CA GLU A 145 17.63 25.01 1.30
C GLU A 145 18.12 23.69 0.70
N GLY A 146 19.39 23.41 0.76
CA GLY A 146 19.95 22.16 0.28
C GLY A 146 21.24 22.35 -0.54
N LYS A 147 21.75 21.24 -1.05
CA LYS A 147 22.97 21.21 -1.85
C LYS A 147 22.64 21.21 -3.33
N PRO A 148 23.18 22.11 -4.15
CA PRO A 148 23.03 22.02 -5.60
C PRO A 148 23.75 20.81 -6.16
N GLY A 149 23.48 20.50 -7.43
CA GLY A 149 24.10 19.40 -8.17
C GLY A 149 23.19 18.20 -8.34
N ARG A 150 23.75 17.10 -8.88
CA ARG A 150 23.00 15.88 -9.22
C ARG A 150 22.84 14.99 -8.00
N LEU A 151 21.73 15.15 -7.28
CA LEU A 151 21.39 14.39 -6.06
C LEU A 151 19.96 13.87 -6.12
N HIS A 152 19.60 13.05 -5.13
CA HIS A 152 18.25 12.48 -5.00
C HIS A 152 17.30 13.46 -4.29
N HIS A 153 17.12 14.64 -4.86
CA HIS A 153 16.37 15.75 -4.25
C HIS A 153 14.92 15.45 -3.89
N LEU A 154 14.31 14.44 -4.50
CA LEU A 154 12.91 14.10 -4.32
C LEU A 154 12.71 12.77 -3.56
N SER A 155 13.79 12.15 -3.07
CA SER A 155 13.68 10.85 -2.40
C SER A 155 13.39 11.00 -0.92
N LEU A 156 12.19 10.59 -0.48
CA LEU A 156 11.82 10.54 0.92
C LEU A 156 12.24 9.23 1.59
N LYS A 157 12.51 9.27 2.90
CA LYS A 157 12.58 8.10 3.77
C LYS A 157 11.26 7.33 3.73
N ASP A 158 11.29 6.10 4.20
CA ASP A 158 10.06 5.32 4.37
C ASP A 158 9.31 5.80 5.63
N ASN A 159 7.98 5.77 5.56
CA ASN A 159 7.14 6.08 6.72
C ASN A 159 7.26 4.98 7.77
N SER A 160 7.29 5.34 9.04
CA SER A 160 6.99 4.41 10.13
C SER A 160 6.46 5.16 11.33
N VAL A 161 5.20 4.90 11.65
CA VAL A 161 4.49 5.45 12.81
C VAL A 161 4.00 4.34 13.74
N ILE A 162 4.70 3.19 13.72
CA ILE A 162 4.36 2.00 14.52
C ILE A 162 4.28 2.37 16.01
N ASP A 163 5.19 3.21 16.51
CA ASP A 163 5.21 3.67 17.90
C ASP A 163 4.01 4.56 18.27
N LYS A 164 3.14 4.88 17.31
CA LYS A 164 1.94 5.71 17.50
C LYS A 164 0.64 4.96 17.24
N LEU A 165 0.72 3.64 17.03
CA LEU A 165 -0.45 2.81 16.73
C LEU A 165 -1.50 2.88 17.84
N GLU A 166 -1.09 2.86 19.10
CA GLU A 166 -1.99 3.02 20.24
C GLU A 166 -2.76 4.35 20.19
N LYS A 167 -2.06 5.44 19.85
CA LYS A 167 -2.71 6.76 19.68
C LYS A 167 -3.71 6.75 18.54
N LEU A 168 -3.34 6.24 17.37
CA LEU A 168 -4.25 6.13 16.23
C LEU A 168 -5.48 5.29 16.55
N GLN A 169 -5.30 4.19 17.26
CA GLN A 169 -6.40 3.34 17.74
C GLN A 169 -7.31 4.09 18.72
N ALA A 170 -6.73 4.81 19.68
CA ALA A 170 -7.49 5.61 20.66
C ALA A 170 -8.29 6.74 19.99
N LEU A 171 -7.84 7.29 18.88
CA LEU A 171 -8.56 8.27 18.07
C LEU A 171 -9.74 7.68 17.28
N GLY A 172 -9.82 6.34 17.16
CA GLY A 172 -10.86 5.66 16.41
C GLY A 172 -10.51 5.33 14.96
N VAL A 173 -9.22 5.40 14.57
CA VAL A 173 -8.78 4.93 13.26
C VAL A 173 -9.05 3.44 13.14
N ALA A 174 -9.89 3.06 12.18
CA ALA A 174 -10.41 1.69 12.05
C ALA A 174 -9.41 0.72 11.41
N SER A 175 -8.49 1.22 10.58
CA SER A 175 -7.55 0.38 9.84
C SER A 175 -6.16 1.01 9.75
N ALA A 176 -5.14 0.19 10.02
CA ALA A 176 -3.73 0.53 9.92
C ALA A 176 -3.13 -0.17 8.69
N LYS A 177 -2.68 0.61 7.71
CA LYS A 177 -2.22 0.10 6.41
C LYS A 177 -0.72 0.05 6.30
N ILE A 178 -0.21 -1.13 5.96
CA ILE A 178 1.20 -1.33 5.63
C ILE A 178 1.35 -1.27 4.10
N GLU A 179 2.23 -0.41 3.62
CA GLU A 179 2.59 -0.35 2.20
C GLU A 179 3.75 -1.30 1.90
N GLY A 180 3.61 -2.14 0.87
CA GLY A 180 4.65 -3.12 0.57
C GLY A 180 4.57 -3.71 -0.82
N ARG A 181 3.94 -3.03 -1.79
CA ARG A 181 3.85 -3.53 -3.16
C ARG A 181 5.23 -3.75 -3.77
N LEU A 182 5.44 -4.90 -4.41
CA LEU A 182 6.72 -5.34 -4.97
C LEU A 182 7.83 -5.46 -3.91
N ARG A 183 7.47 -5.76 -2.66
CA ARG A 183 8.40 -6.06 -1.58
C ARG A 183 8.55 -7.57 -1.40
N THR A 184 9.68 -7.96 -0.82
CA THR A 184 9.97 -9.36 -0.54
C THR A 184 9.14 -9.89 0.65
N PRO A 185 8.94 -11.21 0.76
CA PRO A 185 8.28 -11.82 1.91
C PRO A 185 8.93 -11.43 3.24
N GLU A 186 10.25 -11.30 3.27
CA GLU A 186 11.02 -10.89 4.44
C GLU A 186 10.60 -9.49 4.93
N TYR A 187 10.43 -8.55 4.02
CA TYR A 187 9.94 -7.22 4.36
C TYR A 187 8.54 -7.28 4.93
N VAL A 188 7.64 -8.02 4.29
CA VAL A 188 6.25 -8.14 4.74
C VAL A 188 6.19 -8.74 6.14
N ALA A 189 6.95 -9.83 6.39
CA ALA A 189 7.01 -10.48 7.69
C ALA A 189 7.54 -9.53 8.78
N ALA A 190 8.63 -8.80 8.52
CA ALA A 190 9.19 -7.83 9.46
C ALA A 190 8.20 -6.70 9.78
N ALA A 191 7.58 -6.12 8.75
CA ALA A 191 6.62 -5.03 8.91
C ALA A 191 5.39 -5.48 9.70
N VAL A 192 4.79 -6.63 9.36
CA VAL A 192 3.63 -7.17 10.06
C VAL A 192 3.97 -7.50 11.51
N SER A 193 5.11 -8.19 11.77
CA SER A 193 5.54 -8.53 13.13
C SER A 193 5.75 -7.28 13.99
N ALA A 194 6.41 -6.26 13.46
CA ALA A 194 6.63 -5.01 14.17
C ALA A 194 5.30 -4.26 14.44
N CYS A 195 4.41 -4.21 13.46
CA CYS A 195 3.10 -3.57 13.63
C CYS A 195 2.21 -4.29 14.64
N LEU A 196 2.23 -5.63 14.67
CA LEU A 196 1.50 -6.40 15.67
C LEU A 196 2.06 -6.15 17.07
N ALA A 197 3.39 -6.14 17.23
CA ALA A 197 4.01 -5.82 18.51
C ALA A 197 3.68 -4.40 18.95
N GLY A 198 3.80 -3.40 18.07
CA GLY A 198 3.48 -2.00 18.37
C GLY A 198 2.00 -1.79 18.73
N ARG A 199 1.08 -2.53 18.09
CA ARG A 199 -0.35 -2.50 18.44
C ARG A 199 -0.62 -3.02 19.85
N GLU A 200 0.16 -4.00 20.30
CA GLU A 200 0.04 -4.62 21.60
C GLU A 200 0.92 -3.94 22.67
N GLY A 201 1.51 -2.79 22.38
CA GLY A 201 2.42 -2.07 23.26
C GLY A 201 3.72 -2.82 23.56
N ARG A 202 4.05 -3.85 22.80
CA ARG A 202 5.29 -4.64 22.96
C ARG A 202 6.44 -4.04 22.18
N ALA A 203 7.64 -4.18 22.71
CA ALA A 203 8.85 -3.82 21.98
C ALA A 203 9.04 -4.69 20.72
N TYR A 204 9.58 -4.09 19.67
CA TYR A 204 9.97 -4.76 18.43
C TYR A 204 11.39 -4.36 18.02
N ASP A 205 12.03 -5.21 17.23
CA ASP A 205 13.38 -4.94 16.73
C ASP A 205 13.34 -3.92 15.59
N ARG A 206 13.67 -2.66 15.92
CA ARG A 206 13.70 -1.55 14.95
C ARG A 206 14.80 -1.71 13.91
N ASP A 207 15.94 -2.30 14.29
CA ASP A 207 17.06 -2.50 13.37
C ASP A 207 16.76 -3.61 12.39
N LEU A 208 16.16 -4.70 12.85
CA LEU A 208 15.67 -5.76 11.97
C LEU A 208 14.66 -5.20 10.95
N LEU A 209 13.71 -4.39 11.39
CA LEU A 209 12.72 -3.74 10.51
C LEU A 209 13.40 -2.79 9.51
N LYS A 210 14.32 -1.95 9.98
CA LYS A 210 15.08 -1.01 9.15
C LYS A 210 15.90 -1.75 8.09
N ASN A 211 16.57 -2.83 8.49
CA ASN A 211 17.44 -3.62 7.64
C ASN A 211 16.64 -4.49 6.65
N ALA A 212 15.38 -4.84 6.95
CA ALA A 212 14.52 -5.50 5.99
C ALA A 212 14.35 -4.65 4.73
N PHE A 213 14.04 -3.38 4.89
CA PHE A 213 14.11 -2.36 3.84
C PHE A 213 13.85 -0.97 4.42
N SER A 214 14.75 -0.03 4.16
CA SER A 214 14.48 1.40 4.37
C SER A 214 15.37 2.26 3.45
N ARG A 215 15.05 3.55 3.34
CA ARG A 215 15.84 4.58 2.66
C ARG A 215 16.44 5.49 3.72
N SER A 216 17.63 5.14 4.22
CA SER A 216 18.29 5.84 5.34
C SER A 216 17.43 5.86 6.62
N GLY A 217 16.65 4.81 6.86
CA GLY A 217 15.75 4.71 7.99
C GLY A 217 14.33 5.21 7.70
N PHE A 218 13.65 5.64 8.77
CA PHE A 218 12.24 5.98 8.77
C PHE A 218 11.99 7.45 9.08
N THR A 219 10.80 7.93 8.72
CA THR A 219 10.27 9.24 9.11
C THR A 219 8.82 9.10 9.58
N SER A 220 8.43 9.94 10.50
CA SER A 220 7.03 10.18 10.91
C SER A 220 6.62 11.64 10.68
N GLY A 221 7.41 12.37 9.88
CA GLY A 221 7.35 13.82 9.77
C GLY A 221 5.95 14.36 9.47
N TYR A 222 5.21 13.75 8.55
CA TYR A 222 3.84 14.18 8.28
C TYR A 222 2.94 14.04 9.52
N LEU A 223 2.88 12.87 10.13
CA LEU A 223 2.02 12.66 11.28
C LEU A 223 2.41 13.55 12.48
N ASP A 224 3.69 13.91 12.58
CA ASP A 224 4.21 14.82 13.62
C ASP A 224 4.04 16.31 13.29
N GLY A 225 3.57 16.64 12.09
CA GLY A 225 3.53 18.02 11.60
C GLY A 225 4.92 18.64 11.39
N LYS A 226 5.97 17.82 11.22
CA LYS A 226 7.36 18.24 11.00
C LYS A 226 7.78 17.95 9.57
N ILE A 227 7.48 18.86 8.68
CA ILE A 227 7.79 18.75 7.26
C ILE A 227 9.07 19.52 6.98
N ASP A 228 10.20 18.82 6.99
CA ASP A 228 11.53 19.41 6.80
C ASP A 228 12.50 18.48 6.05
N GLY A 229 13.74 18.94 5.89
CA GLY A 229 14.80 18.20 5.19
C GLY A 229 15.15 16.85 5.80
N THR A 230 14.81 16.58 7.05
CA THR A 230 15.08 15.29 7.72
C THR A 230 14.22 14.15 7.19
N MET A 231 13.15 14.47 6.47
CA MET A 231 12.28 13.49 5.82
C MET A 231 12.91 12.84 4.58
N PHE A 232 13.98 13.43 4.03
CA PHE A 232 14.63 12.90 2.83
C PHE A 232 15.62 11.78 3.16
N GLY A 233 15.72 10.81 2.28
CA GLY A 233 16.62 9.69 2.43
C GLY A 233 16.78 8.86 1.16
N VAL A 234 17.93 8.21 1.05
CA VAL A 234 18.32 7.40 -0.11
C VAL A 234 18.80 6.04 0.39
N ARG A 235 18.42 4.99 -0.29
CA ARG A 235 18.97 3.66 0.00
C ARG A 235 20.40 3.58 -0.53
N SER A 236 21.36 3.39 0.36
CA SER A 236 22.78 3.21 0.03
C SER A 236 23.12 1.76 -0.28
N GLU A 237 24.31 1.53 -0.83
CA GLU A 237 24.86 0.18 -0.98
C GLU A 237 25.05 -0.50 0.39
N ALA A 238 25.46 0.27 1.40
CA ALA A 238 25.60 -0.23 2.77
C ALA A 238 24.26 -0.73 3.33
N ASP A 239 23.14 -0.03 3.06
CA ASP A 239 21.80 -0.49 3.45
C ASP A 239 21.44 -1.81 2.73
N ALA A 240 21.83 -1.97 1.47
CA ALA A 240 21.61 -3.20 0.71
C ALA A 240 22.41 -4.38 1.27
N GLU A 241 23.66 -4.17 1.64
CA GLU A 241 24.50 -5.19 2.29
C GLU A 241 23.98 -5.58 3.67
N LEU A 242 23.53 -4.63 4.48
CA LEU A 242 22.86 -4.91 5.75
C LEU A 242 21.61 -5.77 5.57
N THR A 243 20.80 -5.48 4.55
CA THR A 243 19.64 -6.33 4.22
C THR A 243 20.07 -7.77 3.94
N LYS A 244 21.11 -7.98 3.10
CA LYS A 244 21.59 -9.33 2.79
C LYS A 244 22.04 -10.09 4.04
N LYS A 245 22.77 -9.44 4.93
CA LYS A 245 23.24 -10.02 6.19
C LYS A 245 22.09 -10.39 7.13
N THR A 246 20.98 -9.65 7.08
CA THR A 246 19.82 -9.81 7.95
C THR A 246 18.81 -10.83 7.40
N LEU A 247 18.90 -11.22 6.12
CA LEU A 247 17.97 -12.16 5.49
C LEU A 247 17.72 -13.46 6.28
N PRO A 248 18.72 -14.14 6.86
CA PRO A 248 18.45 -15.36 7.62
C PRO A 248 17.51 -15.12 8.80
N ALA A 249 17.74 -14.06 9.60
CA ALA A 249 16.89 -13.71 10.72
C ALA A 249 15.47 -13.30 10.27
N LEU A 250 15.36 -12.58 9.16
CA LEU A 250 14.06 -12.19 8.58
C LEU A 250 13.25 -13.40 8.12
N ARG A 251 13.90 -14.41 7.55
CA ARG A 251 13.26 -15.64 7.11
C ARG A 251 12.70 -16.47 8.26
N GLU A 252 13.30 -16.43 9.41
CA GLU A 252 12.79 -17.11 10.60
C GLU A 252 11.41 -16.57 11.05
N LEU A 253 11.08 -15.33 10.71
CA LEU A 253 9.77 -14.73 11.06
C LEU A 253 8.58 -15.48 10.42
N TYR A 254 8.76 -16.12 9.25
CA TYR A 254 7.68 -16.78 8.52
C TYR A 254 7.97 -18.26 8.16
N ARG A 255 9.13 -18.79 8.52
CA ARG A 255 9.49 -20.20 8.26
C ARG A 255 8.66 -21.22 9.03
N ARG A 256 7.95 -20.80 10.06
CA ARG A 256 7.07 -21.70 10.80
C ARG A 256 5.79 -21.93 10.01
N GLU A 257 5.81 -22.94 9.17
CA GLU A 257 4.60 -23.46 8.56
C GLU A 257 3.65 -23.94 9.67
N ARG A 258 2.60 -23.17 9.89
CA ARG A 258 1.46 -23.62 10.67
C ARG A 258 0.35 -23.95 9.70
N SER A 259 0.08 -25.24 9.53
CA SER A 259 -1.14 -25.66 8.85
C SER A 259 -2.34 -25.07 9.60
N ARG A 260 -3.03 -24.12 8.99
CA ARG A 260 -4.24 -23.50 9.56
C ARG A 260 -5.51 -24.19 9.10
N VAL A 261 -5.40 -24.99 8.05
CA VAL A 261 -6.51 -25.74 7.47
C VAL A 261 -6.07 -27.19 7.36
N PRO A 262 -6.74 -28.13 8.04
CA PRO A 262 -6.48 -29.55 7.86
C PRO A 262 -6.88 -29.93 6.43
N VAL A 263 -5.95 -30.49 5.68
CA VAL A 263 -6.20 -31.02 4.34
C VAL A 263 -6.18 -32.53 4.43
N GLN A 264 -7.29 -33.17 4.05
CA GLN A 264 -7.36 -34.63 3.89
C GLN A 264 -7.20 -34.96 2.41
N PHE A 265 -6.22 -35.79 2.11
CA PHE A 265 -6.05 -36.34 0.78
C PHE A 265 -6.65 -37.77 0.78
N ARG A 266 -7.55 -38.01 -0.16
CA ARG A 266 -8.03 -39.35 -0.48
C ARG A 266 -7.38 -39.75 -1.80
N LEU A 267 -6.53 -40.77 -1.76
CA LEU A 267 -5.91 -41.35 -2.94
C LEU A 267 -6.71 -42.58 -3.32
N GLU A 268 -7.38 -42.55 -4.44
CA GLU A 268 -8.00 -43.75 -5.04
C GLU A 268 -7.09 -44.25 -6.15
N ILE A 269 -6.55 -45.46 -5.95
CA ILE A 269 -5.68 -46.10 -6.94
C ILE A 269 -6.51 -47.13 -7.68
N GLU A 270 -6.84 -46.85 -8.93
CA GLU A 270 -7.36 -47.88 -9.83
C GLU A 270 -6.19 -48.66 -10.41
N ALA A 271 -6.30 -49.97 -10.41
CA ALA A 271 -5.30 -50.84 -10.99
C ALA A 271 -5.26 -50.64 -12.51
N VAL A 272 -4.24 -49.96 -12.98
CA VAL A 272 -3.97 -49.79 -14.42
C VAL A 272 -2.80 -50.67 -14.82
N SER A 273 -2.87 -51.24 -15.99
CA SER A 273 -1.87 -52.19 -16.53
C SER A 273 -0.55 -51.55 -16.99
N TYR A 274 -0.18 -50.38 -16.46
CA TYR A 274 1.05 -49.67 -16.80
C TYR A 274 2.09 -49.77 -15.68
N THR A 275 3.33 -50.11 -16.06
CA THR A 275 4.45 -50.38 -15.17
C THR A 275 5.23 -49.16 -14.66
N HIS A 276 4.85 -47.93 -15.05
CA HIS A 276 5.56 -46.72 -14.62
C HIS A 276 4.59 -45.61 -14.22
N LEU A 277 4.68 -45.16 -12.96
CA LEU A 277 4.10 -43.93 -12.43
C LEU A 277 5.18 -42.86 -12.45
N THR A 278 5.05 -41.87 -13.30
CA THR A 278 5.82 -40.62 -13.19
C THR A 278 4.98 -39.59 -12.44
N LEU A 279 5.41 -39.21 -11.24
CA LEU A 279 4.84 -38.07 -10.53
C LEU A 279 5.33 -36.79 -11.21
N PRO A 280 4.48 -35.84 -11.52
CA PRO A 280 4.94 -34.54 -11.97
C PRO A 280 5.72 -33.87 -10.83
N THR A 281 6.96 -33.49 -11.13
CA THR A 281 7.75 -32.64 -10.23
C THR A 281 7.17 -31.24 -10.26
N ILE A 282 6.73 -30.73 -9.11
CA ILE A 282 6.29 -29.36 -8.91
C ILE A 282 7.50 -28.48 -8.63
#